data_a88c6f6c1901324364ff74de4ba9d2ea
#
_entry.id   a88c6f6c1901324364ff74de4ba9d2ea
#
_cell.length_a   1.000
_cell.length_b   1.000
_cell.length_c   1.000
_cell.angle_alpha   90.00
_cell.angle_beta   90.00
_cell.angle_gamma   90.00
#
_symmetry.space_group_name_H-M   'P 1'
#
loop_
_entity.id
_entity.type
_entity.pdbx_description
1 polymer ?
#
loop_
_entity_poly.entity_id
_entity_poly.type
_entity_poly.pdbx_seq_one_letter_code
_entity_poly.pdbx_strand_id
1 'polypeptide(L)'
;MKRTVISSSNAYASKRSRLDIEHDFEQYHSLNKKYYPRPITRTGANQFNNKSRAKPMEIVEKLQKKQKTSFENVSTVMHWFRNDLRLYDNVGLYKSVALFQQLRQKNAKAKLYAVYVINEDDWRAHMDSGWKLMFIMGALKNLQQSLAELHIPLLLWEFHTPKSTLSNSKEFVEFFKEKCMNVSSGTGTIITANIEYQTDELYRDIRLLENEDHRLQLKYYHDSCIVAPGLITTDRGTNYSVFTPWYKKWVLYVNNYKKSTSEICHLHIIEPLKYNETFELKPFQYSLPDEFLQYIPKSKWCLPDVSEEAALSRLKDFLGTKSSKYNNEKDMLYLGGTSGLSVYVTTGRISTRLIVNQAFQSCNGQIMSKALKDNSSTQNFIKEVAWRDFYRHCMCNWPYTSMGMPYRLDTLDIKWENNPVAFEKWCTGNTGIPIVDAIMRKLLYTGYINNRSRMITASFLSKNLLIDWRWGERWFMKHLIDGDSSSNVGGWGFCSSTGIDAQPYFRVFNMDIQAKKYDPQMIFVKQWVPELISSENKRPENYPKPLVDLKHSRERALKVYKDAM
;
A
#
# COMPACT_ATOMS: atom_id res chain seq x y z
N MET A 1 11.99 -32.10 10.20
CA MET A 1 10.68 -31.99 10.88
C MET A 1 9.56 -32.20 9.89
N LYS A 2 8.84 -33.31 10.04
CA LYS A 2 7.94 -33.88 9.03
C LYS A 2 6.50 -33.38 9.20
N ARG A 3 5.93 -32.84 8.10
CA ARG A 3 4.58 -33.07 7.56
C ARG A 3 3.40 -33.22 8.55
N THR A 4 2.59 -32.15 8.68
CA THR A 4 1.14 -32.27 8.90
C THR A 4 0.46 -30.91 8.58
N VAL A 5 0.34 -30.53 7.29
CA VAL A 5 -0.30 -29.25 6.90
C VAL A 5 -1.35 -29.43 5.77
N ILE A 6 -1.64 -30.66 5.32
CA ILE A 6 -2.31 -30.82 4.03
C ILE A 6 -3.84 -31.04 4.11
N SER A 7 -4.43 -31.25 5.28
CA SER A 7 -5.87 -31.62 5.35
C SER A 7 -6.86 -30.46 5.58
N SER A 8 -6.40 -29.22 5.80
CA SER A 8 -7.29 -28.11 6.18
C SER A 8 -7.66 -27.15 5.04
N SER A 9 -6.98 -27.18 3.88
CA SER A 9 -7.24 -26.23 2.80
C SER A 9 -8.57 -26.46 2.05
N ASN A 10 -9.01 -27.72 1.94
CA ASN A 10 -10.28 -28.06 1.28
C ASN A 10 -11.52 -27.72 2.12
N ALA A 11 -11.38 -27.62 3.45
CA ALA A 11 -12.51 -27.29 4.33
C ALA A 11 -12.89 -25.79 4.27
N TYR A 12 -12.03 -24.93 3.76
CA TYR A 12 -12.24 -23.49 3.78
C TYR A 12 -13.01 -22.97 2.56
N ALA A 13 -12.76 -23.51 1.37
CA ALA A 13 -13.50 -23.15 0.16
C ALA A 13 -14.97 -23.61 0.21
N SER A 14 -15.28 -24.60 1.06
CA SER A 14 -16.62 -25.20 1.15
C SER A 14 -17.51 -24.63 2.27
N LYS A 15 -17.01 -23.76 3.15
CA LYS A 15 -17.72 -23.27 4.34
C LYS A 15 -18.19 -21.83 4.31
N ARG A 16 -17.88 -21.05 3.29
CA ARG A 16 -18.57 -19.77 3.07
C ARG A 16 -19.97 -20.04 2.60
N SER A 17 -20.96 -19.46 3.28
CA SER A 17 -22.34 -19.55 2.83
C SER A 17 -22.46 -18.83 1.47
N ARG A 18 -23.31 -19.35 0.60
CA ARG A 18 -23.63 -18.72 -0.69
C ARG A 18 -24.09 -17.27 -0.52
N LEU A 19 -24.75 -16.98 0.59
CA LEU A 19 -25.23 -15.66 0.98
C LEU A 19 -24.09 -14.67 1.29
N ASP A 20 -22.98 -15.09 1.91
CA ASP A 20 -21.85 -14.21 2.19
C ASP A 20 -21.11 -13.80 0.91
N ILE A 21 -21.06 -14.70 -0.04
CA ILE A 21 -20.46 -14.46 -1.36
C ILE A 21 -21.38 -13.54 -2.19
N GLU A 22 -22.69 -13.77 -2.20
CA GLU A 22 -23.68 -12.95 -2.91
C GLU A 22 -23.70 -11.50 -2.37
N HIS A 23 -23.61 -11.31 -1.07
CA HIS A 23 -23.53 -9.98 -0.44
C HIS A 23 -22.23 -9.23 -0.83
N ASP A 24 -21.10 -9.94 -0.93
CA ASP A 24 -19.85 -9.37 -1.44
C ASP A 24 -19.99 -8.94 -2.91
N PHE A 25 -20.68 -9.72 -3.75
CA PHE A 25 -20.89 -9.40 -5.16
C PHE A 25 -21.76 -8.17 -5.37
N GLU A 26 -22.79 -7.94 -4.55
CA GLU A 26 -23.57 -6.71 -4.63
C GLU A 26 -22.71 -5.47 -4.36
N GLN A 27 -21.72 -5.54 -3.48
CA GLN A 27 -20.75 -4.47 -3.26
C GLN A 27 -19.89 -4.21 -4.51
N TYR A 28 -19.55 -5.24 -5.29
CA TYR A 28 -18.77 -5.09 -6.53
C TYR A 28 -19.62 -4.62 -7.71
N HIS A 29 -20.89 -4.97 -7.76
CA HIS A 29 -21.84 -4.53 -8.81
C HIS A 29 -22.17 -3.05 -8.70
N SER A 30 -22.29 -2.50 -7.50
CA SER A 30 -22.60 -1.09 -7.33
C SER A 30 -21.31 -0.26 -7.26
N LEU A 31 -20.72 0.06 -8.40
CA LEU A 31 -19.63 1.04 -8.52
C LEU A 31 -19.96 2.39 -7.86
N ASN A 32 -21.24 2.65 -7.56
CA ASN A 32 -21.76 3.93 -7.10
C ASN A 32 -22.09 4.02 -5.61
N LYS A 33 -22.04 2.92 -4.85
CA LYS A 33 -22.42 2.95 -3.44
C LYS A 33 -21.18 2.87 -2.53
N LYS A 34 -20.88 3.99 -1.86
CA LYS A 34 -19.93 4.11 -0.74
C LYS A 34 -18.47 3.73 -1.05
N TYR A 35 -17.98 4.04 -2.26
CA TYR A 35 -16.57 3.89 -2.56
C TYR A 35 -15.80 5.15 -2.17
N TYR A 36 -14.69 4.96 -1.52
CA TYR A 36 -13.80 6.02 -1.09
C TYR A 36 -12.39 5.75 -1.66
N PRO A 37 -11.80 6.68 -2.39
CA PRO A 37 -12.34 7.99 -2.77
C PRO A 37 -13.50 7.88 -3.75
N ARG A 38 -14.41 8.85 -3.72
CA ARG A 38 -15.61 8.83 -4.57
C ARG A 38 -15.22 8.78 -6.04
N PRO A 39 -15.85 7.89 -6.85
CA PRO A 39 -15.62 7.83 -8.28
C PRO A 39 -15.84 9.19 -8.94
N ILE A 40 -15.05 9.47 -9.96
CA ILE A 40 -15.12 10.68 -10.77
C ILE A 40 -15.57 10.33 -12.18
N THR A 41 -16.15 11.29 -12.91
CA THR A 41 -16.53 11.11 -14.31
C THR A 41 -15.34 11.31 -15.26
N ARG A 42 -15.44 10.88 -16.53
CA ARG A 42 -14.44 11.18 -17.59
C ARG A 42 -14.17 12.69 -17.68
N THR A 43 -15.22 13.52 -17.60
CA THR A 43 -15.09 14.99 -17.59
C THR A 43 -14.27 15.46 -16.38
N GLY A 44 -14.56 14.95 -15.19
CA GLY A 44 -13.80 15.30 -13.99
C GLY A 44 -12.33 14.86 -14.05
N ALA A 45 -12.03 13.71 -14.66
CA ALA A 45 -10.65 13.29 -14.89
C ALA A 45 -9.92 14.23 -15.87
N ASN A 46 -10.60 14.63 -16.95
CA ASN A 46 -10.06 15.59 -17.91
C ASN A 46 -9.79 16.98 -17.30
N GLN A 47 -10.55 17.39 -16.28
CA GLN A 47 -10.28 18.64 -15.56
C GLN A 47 -8.92 18.64 -14.86
N PHE A 48 -8.44 17.50 -14.36
CA PHE A 48 -7.07 17.37 -13.85
C PHE A 48 -6.04 17.41 -14.98
N ASN A 49 -6.32 16.74 -16.11
CA ASN A 49 -5.39 16.68 -17.25
C ASN A 49 -5.17 18.04 -17.91
N ASN A 50 -6.23 18.83 -18.07
CA ASN A 50 -6.16 20.18 -18.67
C ASN A 50 -5.89 21.29 -17.64
N LYS A 51 -5.61 20.94 -16.36
CA LYS A 51 -5.30 21.85 -15.26
C LYS A 51 -6.43 22.82 -14.88
N SER A 52 -7.67 22.60 -15.31
CA SER A 52 -8.82 23.38 -14.84
C SER A 52 -9.26 23.02 -13.43
N ARG A 53 -8.75 21.91 -12.88
CA ARG A 53 -8.89 21.47 -11.49
C ARG A 53 -7.51 21.27 -10.89
N ALA A 54 -7.24 21.95 -9.76
CA ALA A 54 -6.00 21.82 -9.03
C ALA A 54 -5.87 20.42 -8.41
N LYS A 55 -4.67 19.87 -8.40
CA LYS A 55 -4.39 18.58 -7.78
C LYS A 55 -4.31 18.72 -6.27
N PRO A 56 -4.82 17.74 -5.50
CA PRO A 56 -4.82 17.82 -4.04
C PRO A 56 -3.43 18.10 -3.45
N MET A 57 -2.37 17.47 -3.98
CA MET A 57 -1.00 17.69 -3.48
C MET A 57 -0.53 19.14 -3.69
N GLU A 58 -0.83 19.75 -4.83
CA GLU A 58 -0.52 21.16 -5.12
C GLU A 58 -1.23 22.10 -4.15
N ILE A 59 -2.46 21.75 -3.73
CA ILE A 59 -3.23 22.51 -2.75
C ILE A 59 -2.58 22.41 -1.36
N VAL A 60 -2.21 21.19 -0.92
CA VAL A 60 -1.52 20.98 0.36
C VAL A 60 -0.24 21.81 0.42
N GLU A 61 0.61 21.73 -0.60
CA GLU A 61 1.87 22.49 -0.66
C GLU A 61 1.63 24.01 -0.60
N LYS A 62 0.62 24.51 -1.32
CA LYS A 62 0.26 25.92 -1.33
C LYS A 62 -0.22 26.40 0.05
N LEU A 63 -1.06 25.62 0.71
CA LEU A 63 -1.59 25.94 2.04
C LEU A 63 -0.47 25.92 3.09
N GLN A 64 0.41 24.90 3.04
CA GLN A 64 1.55 24.81 3.95
C GLN A 64 2.52 26.00 3.83
N LYS A 65 2.81 26.46 2.61
CA LYS A 65 3.68 27.64 2.38
C LYS A 65 3.13 28.91 3.00
N LYS A 66 1.81 29.01 3.21
CA LYS A 66 1.17 30.16 3.86
C LYS A 66 1.25 30.12 5.38
N GLN A 67 1.40 28.92 5.97
CA GLN A 67 1.45 28.78 7.42
C GLN A 67 2.83 29.12 7.97
N LYS A 68 2.89 30.13 8.84
CA LYS A 68 4.08 30.45 9.64
C LYS A 68 4.02 29.68 10.95
N THR A 69 5.15 29.14 11.40
CA THR A 69 5.24 28.52 12.72
C THR A 69 5.36 29.64 13.78
N SER A 70 4.43 29.66 14.72
CA SER A 70 4.50 30.52 15.90
C SER A 70 4.58 29.66 17.15
N PHE A 71 5.39 30.05 18.11
CA PHE A 71 5.46 29.44 19.44
C PHE A 71 4.68 30.25 20.49
N GLU A 72 4.04 31.33 20.07
CA GLU A 72 3.23 32.17 20.95
C GLU A 72 1.97 31.41 21.40
N ASN A 73 1.72 31.39 22.70
CA ASN A 73 0.62 30.65 23.32
C ASN A 73 0.54 29.15 22.99
N VAL A 74 1.67 28.54 22.60
CA VAL A 74 1.78 27.11 22.34
C VAL A 74 2.32 26.38 23.57
N SER A 75 1.69 25.28 23.97
CA SER A 75 2.18 24.43 25.04
C SER A 75 2.46 22.98 24.62
N THR A 76 2.02 22.60 23.43
CA THR A 76 2.01 21.19 23.01
C THR A 76 2.53 21.02 21.61
N VAL A 77 3.34 19.98 21.41
CA VAL A 77 3.72 19.45 20.11
C VAL A 77 3.15 18.02 20.02
N MET A 78 2.62 17.65 18.87
CA MET A 78 2.12 16.30 18.62
C MET A 78 2.69 15.75 17.30
N HIS A 79 3.06 14.48 17.29
CA HIS A 79 3.26 13.75 16.05
C HIS A 79 2.07 12.83 15.79
N TRP A 80 1.38 13.04 14.67
CA TRP A 80 0.26 12.23 14.25
C TRP A 80 0.74 11.11 13.32
N PHE A 81 0.87 9.90 13.91
CA PHE A 81 1.19 8.68 13.18
C PHE A 81 0.03 8.25 12.27
N ARG A 82 0.38 7.73 11.11
CA ARG A 82 -0.54 7.20 10.09
C ARG A 82 0.02 5.85 9.58
N ASN A 83 0.31 5.73 8.27
CA ASN A 83 1.01 4.57 7.69
C ASN A 83 2.56 4.72 7.79
N ASP A 84 3.04 5.14 8.94
CA ASP A 84 4.45 5.43 9.23
C ASP A 84 4.84 4.96 10.64
N LEU A 85 4.33 3.79 11.06
CA LEU A 85 4.38 3.27 12.43
C LEU A 85 5.77 2.82 12.86
N ARG A 86 6.74 3.76 12.89
CA ARG A 86 8.14 3.51 13.27
C ARG A 86 8.77 4.70 13.96
N LEU A 87 9.83 4.42 14.72
CA LEU A 87 10.68 5.44 15.32
C LEU A 87 11.90 5.77 14.43
N TYR A 88 12.50 4.74 13.85
CA TYR A 88 13.73 4.88 13.08
C TYR A 88 13.45 5.47 11.70
N ASP A 89 14.15 6.56 11.37
CA ASP A 89 14.01 7.30 10.10
C ASP A 89 12.58 7.75 9.82
N ASN A 90 11.89 8.31 10.82
CA ASN A 90 10.58 8.96 10.67
C ASN A 90 10.76 10.48 10.66
N VAL A 91 10.57 11.10 9.48
CA VAL A 91 10.82 12.55 9.30
C VAL A 91 9.90 13.40 10.17
N GLY A 92 8.60 13.12 10.17
CA GLY A 92 7.60 13.89 10.93
C GLY A 92 7.85 13.81 12.43
N LEU A 93 8.15 12.63 12.95
CA LEU A 93 8.47 12.44 14.37
C LEU A 93 9.79 13.15 14.74
N TYR A 94 10.83 13.03 13.93
CA TYR A 94 12.08 13.75 14.15
C TYR A 94 11.89 15.27 14.20
N LYS A 95 11.10 15.82 13.27
CA LYS A 95 10.76 17.24 13.24
C LYS A 95 9.90 17.65 14.44
N SER A 96 9.01 16.79 14.94
CA SER A 96 8.23 17.07 16.16
C SER A 96 9.13 17.18 17.39
N VAL A 97 10.10 16.29 17.53
CA VAL A 97 11.10 16.36 18.61
C VAL A 97 11.90 17.66 18.55
N ALA A 98 12.37 18.05 17.36
CA ALA A 98 13.11 19.31 17.19
C ALA A 98 12.24 20.54 17.53
N LEU A 99 10.97 20.58 17.10
CA LEU A 99 10.02 21.65 17.45
C LEU A 99 9.73 21.68 18.95
N PHE A 100 9.58 20.52 19.56
CA PHE A 100 9.38 20.41 21.00
C PHE A 100 10.60 20.94 21.78
N GLN A 101 11.82 20.61 21.39
CA GLN A 101 13.05 21.11 22.03
C GLN A 101 13.13 22.65 21.93
N GLN A 102 12.80 23.23 20.78
CA GLN A 102 12.70 24.69 20.60
C GLN A 102 11.61 25.32 21.50
N LEU A 103 10.43 24.67 21.57
CA LEU A 103 9.34 25.12 22.42
C LEU A 103 9.71 25.07 23.91
N ARG A 104 10.41 24.02 24.36
CA ARG A 104 10.87 23.86 25.76
C ARG A 104 11.80 24.97 26.21
N GLN A 105 12.62 25.52 25.31
CA GLN A 105 13.48 26.69 25.62
C GLN A 105 12.67 27.94 26.00
N LYS A 106 11.44 28.04 25.46
CA LYS A 106 10.54 29.18 25.71
C LYS A 106 9.49 28.88 26.79
N ASN A 107 9.08 27.63 26.90
CA ASN A 107 8.05 27.15 27.81
C ASN A 107 8.48 25.82 28.45
N ALA A 108 9.00 25.90 29.68
CA ALA A 108 9.48 24.72 30.42
C ALA A 108 8.38 23.67 30.70
N LYS A 109 7.09 24.03 30.57
CA LYS A 109 5.93 23.13 30.76
C LYS A 109 5.45 22.53 29.45
N ALA A 110 6.12 22.79 28.32
CA ALA A 110 5.74 22.23 27.04
C ALA A 110 5.77 20.70 27.05
N LYS A 111 4.84 20.08 26.32
CA LYS A 111 4.66 18.62 26.23
C LYS A 111 4.75 18.13 24.80
N LEU A 112 5.25 16.89 24.64
CA LEU A 112 5.27 16.17 23.36
C LEU A 112 4.43 14.90 23.47
N TYR A 113 3.54 14.69 22.52
CA TYR A 113 2.72 13.49 22.40
C TYR A 113 2.86 12.87 21.01
N ALA A 114 2.69 11.57 20.96
CA ALA A 114 2.36 10.85 19.74
C ALA A 114 0.83 10.63 19.70
N VAL A 115 0.24 10.63 18.50
CA VAL A 115 -1.20 10.42 18.33
C VAL A 115 -1.41 9.42 17.20
N TYR A 116 -2.37 8.51 17.35
CA TYR A 116 -2.93 7.72 16.28
C TYR A 116 -4.45 7.83 16.30
N VAL A 117 -5.07 8.07 15.15
CA VAL A 117 -6.53 8.16 15.04
C VAL A 117 -7.08 6.89 14.41
N ILE A 118 -7.96 6.23 15.11
CA ILE A 118 -8.71 5.07 14.63
C ILE A 118 -10.00 5.58 14.00
N ASN A 119 -10.20 5.26 12.72
CA ASN A 119 -11.46 5.47 12.03
C ASN A 119 -11.81 4.20 11.23
N GLU A 120 -12.73 3.42 11.78
CA GLU A 120 -13.19 2.17 11.16
C GLU A 120 -13.91 2.40 9.82
N ASP A 121 -14.57 3.55 9.65
CA ASP A 121 -15.26 3.87 8.42
C ASP A 121 -14.28 4.11 7.26
N ASP A 122 -13.09 4.68 7.54
CA ASP A 122 -12.02 4.76 6.55
C ASP A 122 -11.53 3.36 6.16
N TRP A 123 -11.35 2.47 7.12
CA TRP A 123 -10.92 1.09 6.85
C TRP A 123 -11.96 0.32 6.00
N ARG A 124 -13.26 0.50 6.30
CA ARG A 124 -14.35 -0.09 5.50
C ARG A 124 -14.35 0.49 4.08
N ALA A 125 -14.19 1.80 3.97
CA ALA A 125 -14.22 2.51 2.69
C ALA A 125 -13.01 2.16 1.81
N HIS A 126 -11.82 1.99 2.41
CA HIS A 126 -10.60 1.56 1.72
C HIS A 126 -10.54 0.04 1.48
N MET A 127 -11.49 -0.72 2.00
CA MET A 127 -11.48 -2.18 1.97
C MET A 127 -10.20 -2.76 2.58
N ASP A 128 -9.70 -2.16 3.65
CA ASP A 128 -8.51 -2.64 4.32
C ASP A 128 -8.71 -4.07 4.83
N SER A 129 -7.77 -4.95 4.51
CA SER A 129 -7.89 -6.36 4.90
C SER A 129 -7.74 -6.56 6.40
N GLY A 130 -8.47 -7.51 6.95
CA GLY A 130 -8.31 -7.89 8.35
C GLY A 130 -6.86 -8.29 8.70
N TRP A 131 -6.13 -8.92 7.78
CA TRP A 131 -4.70 -9.20 7.94
C TRP A 131 -3.86 -7.95 8.16
N LYS A 132 -4.08 -6.92 7.33
CA LYS A 132 -3.39 -5.63 7.45
C LYS A 132 -3.75 -4.94 8.75
N LEU A 133 -5.03 -4.92 9.11
CA LEU A 133 -5.50 -4.29 10.34
C LEU A 133 -4.98 -4.98 11.60
N MET A 134 -4.95 -6.32 11.64
CA MET A 134 -4.30 -7.06 12.72
C MET A 134 -2.81 -6.71 12.86
N PHE A 135 -2.11 -6.61 11.73
CA PHE A 135 -0.71 -6.21 11.73
C PHE A 135 -0.54 -4.78 12.28
N ILE A 136 -1.40 -3.83 11.86
CA ILE A 136 -1.40 -2.44 12.37
C ILE A 136 -1.65 -2.41 13.88
N MET A 137 -2.62 -3.18 14.39
CA MET A 137 -2.89 -3.21 15.83
C MET A 137 -1.70 -3.74 16.63
N GLY A 138 -1.07 -4.80 16.15
CA GLY A 138 0.16 -5.32 16.75
C GLY A 138 1.30 -4.30 16.70
N ALA A 139 1.47 -3.62 15.56
CA ALA A 139 2.48 -2.60 15.36
C ALA A 139 2.26 -1.38 16.27
N LEU A 140 1.02 -0.94 16.47
CA LEU A 140 0.69 0.16 17.38
C LEU A 140 0.99 -0.19 18.84
N LYS A 141 0.68 -1.43 19.26
CA LYS A 141 1.03 -1.90 20.61
C LYS A 141 2.54 -1.91 20.83
N ASN A 142 3.30 -2.40 19.86
CA ASN A 142 4.77 -2.36 19.91
C ASN A 142 5.30 -0.91 19.89
N LEU A 143 4.75 -0.05 19.00
CA LEU A 143 5.13 1.36 18.91
C LEU A 143 4.87 2.12 20.21
N GLN A 144 3.75 1.82 20.92
CA GLN A 144 3.43 2.42 22.20
C GLN A 144 4.52 2.13 23.24
N GLN A 145 5.02 0.89 23.27
CA GLN A 145 6.11 0.50 24.17
C GLN A 145 7.43 1.22 23.82
N SER A 146 7.81 1.22 22.55
CA SER A 146 9.05 1.88 22.11
C SER A 146 9.00 3.41 22.29
N LEU A 147 7.84 4.05 22.10
CA LEU A 147 7.67 5.48 22.40
C LEU A 147 7.75 5.77 23.90
N ALA A 148 7.29 4.85 24.76
CA ALA A 148 7.41 5.03 26.20
C ALA A 148 8.86 5.03 26.68
N GLU A 149 9.74 4.23 26.06
CA GLU A 149 11.19 4.25 26.30
C GLU A 149 11.84 5.61 25.94
N LEU A 150 11.23 6.32 25.00
CA LEU A 150 11.62 7.69 24.62
C LEU A 150 10.92 8.77 25.46
N HIS A 151 10.10 8.40 26.44
CA HIS A 151 9.25 9.29 27.22
C HIS A 151 8.23 10.08 26.39
N ILE A 152 7.70 9.48 25.32
CA ILE A 152 6.67 10.07 24.45
C ILE A 152 5.36 9.27 24.62
N PRO A 153 4.32 9.81 25.26
CA PRO A 153 3.04 9.13 25.37
C PRO A 153 2.34 8.99 24.01
N LEU A 154 1.83 7.78 23.70
CA LEU A 154 0.97 7.56 22.54
C LEU A 154 -0.51 7.67 22.96
N LEU A 155 -1.22 8.61 22.35
CA LEU A 155 -2.65 8.82 22.49
C LEU A 155 -3.39 8.11 21.35
N LEU A 156 -4.34 7.24 21.71
CA LEU A 156 -5.26 6.63 20.75
C LEU A 156 -6.56 7.41 20.75
N TRP A 157 -6.95 7.96 19.61
CA TRP A 157 -8.20 8.65 19.44
C TRP A 157 -9.12 7.86 18.53
N GLU A 158 -10.30 7.54 19.01
CA GLU A 158 -11.32 6.84 18.24
C GLU A 158 -12.32 7.86 17.69
N PHE A 159 -12.45 7.90 16.38
CA PHE A 159 -13.42 8.75 15.70
C PHE A 159 -14.62 7.91 15.27
N HIS A 160 -15.72 8.11 15.98
CA HIS A 160 -16.99 7.46 15.70
C HIS A 160 -18.09 8.50 15.54
N THR A 161 -18.92 8.32 14.54
CA THR A 161 -20.14 9.11 14.36
C THR A 161 -21.32 8.20 14.04
N PRO A 162 -22.56 8.57 14.44
CA PRO A 162 -23.76 7.76 14.15
C PRO A 162 -24.05 7.57 12.66
N LYS A 163 -23.44 8.37 11.77
CA LYS A 163 -23.70 8.41 10.35
C LYS A 163 -22.59 7.83 9.47
N SER A 164 -21.67 7.02 10.02
CA SER A 164 -20.53 6.50 9.26
C SER A 164 -19.78 7.60 8.50
N THR A 165 -18.91 8.31 9.17
CA THR A 165 -18.28 9.52 8.65
C THR A 165 -16.78 9.31 8.43
N LEU A 166 -16.31 9.67 7.24
CA LEU A 166 -14.91 9.51 6.83
C LEU A 166 -14.02 10.64 7.38
N SER A 167 -12.72 10.39 7.48
CA SER A 167 -11.74 11.35 8.00
C SER A 167 -11.58 12.61 7.14
N ASN A 168 -12.06 12.62 5.90
CA ASN A 168 -12.07 13.84 5.08
C ASN A 168 -13.34 14.69 5.26
N SER A 169 -14.08 14.52 6.34
CA SER A 169 -15.30 15.26 6.67
C SER A 169 -15.05 16.50 7.53
N LYS A 170 -16.06 17.37 7.65
CA LYS A 170 -16.02 18.50 8.59
C LYS A 170 -16.07 18.01 10.03
N GLU A 171 -16.85 16.98 10.29
CA GLU A 171 -16.99 16.35 11.61
C GLU A 171 -15.65 15.83 12.12
N PHE A 172 -14.83 15.27 11.24
CA PHE A 172 -13.48 14.86 11.60
C PHE A 172 -12.58 16.04 11.98
N VAL A 173 -12.67 17.15 11.25
CA VAL A 173 -11.89 18.36 11.55
C VAL A 173 -12.25 18.89 12.95
N GLU A 174 -13.54 18.98 13.27
CA GLU A 174 -13.98 19.44 14.59
C GLU A 174 -13.56 18.47 15.71
N PHE A 175 -13.72 17.16 15.50
CA PHE A 175 -13.24 16.15 16.42
C PHE A 175 -11.73 16.28 16.68
N PHE A 176 -10.94 16.36 15.62
CA PHE A 176 -9.48 16.45 15.71
C PHE A 176 -9.04 17.71 16.45
N LYS A 177 -9.67 18.84 16.14
CA LYS A 177 -9.47 20.11 16.83
C LYS A 177 -9.82 20.03 18.33
N GLU A 178 -10.98 19.50 18.66
CA GLU A 178 -11.42 19.31 20.04
C GLU A 178 -10.42 18.47 20.84
N LYS A 179 -9.99 17.31 20.29
CA LYS A 179 -8.99 16.46 20.93
C LYS A 179 -7.66 17.20 21.17
N CYS A 180 -7.19 17.97 20.20
CA CYS A 180 -5.98 18.77 20.35
C CYS A 180 -6.12 19.83 21.44
N MET A 181 -7.25 20.54 21.49
CA MET A 181 -7.53 21.56 22.50
C MET A 181 -7.63 20.97 23.91
N ASN A 182 -8.25 19.80 24.05
CA ASN A 182 -8.35 19.10 25.33
C ASN A 182 -6.96 18.72 25.87
N VAL A 183 -6.08 18.17 25.01
CA VAL A 183 -4.72 17.78 25.41
C VAL A 183 -3.84 18.99 25.75
N SER A 184 -4.02 20.11 25.03
CA SER A 184 -3.25 21.34 25.27
C SER A 184 -3.89 22.26 26.33
N SER A 185 -4.98 21.84 26.97
CA SER A 185 -5.73 22.66 27.93
C SER A 185 -6.15 24.04 27.37
N GLY A 186 -6.55 24.05 26.10
CA GLY A 186 -7.02 25.25 25.39
C GLY A 186 -5.93 26.16 24.82
N THR A 187 -4.66 25.82 25.04
CA THR A 187 -3.53 26.54 24.40
C THR A 187 -3.28 26.02 22.98
N GLY A 188 -2.29 26.62 22.30
CA GLY A 188 -1.93 26.20 20.94
C GLY A 188 -1.19 24.87 20.88
N THR A 189 -1.36 24.16 19.77
CA THR A 189 -0.72 22.88 19.47
C THR A 189 -0.05 22.93 18.09
N ILE A 190 1.20 22.49 18.01
CA ILE A 190 1.89 22.24 16.73
C ILE A 190 1.79 20.74 16.44
N ILE A 191 1.25 20.39 15.29
CA ILE A 191 1.07 19.00 14.86
C ILE A 191 1.96 18.74 13.66
N THR A 192 2.76 17.67 13.75
CA THR A 192 3.51 17.14 12.63
C THR A 192 2.87 15.85 12.14
N ALA A 193 2.88 15.61 10.84
CA ALA A 193 2.52 14.32 10.27
C ALA A 193 3.26 14.08 8.95
N ASN A 194 3.43 12.82 8.57
CA ASN A 194 3.98 12.46 7.27
C ASN A 194 2.86 12.40 6.22
N ILE A 195 3.12 12.92 5.02
CA ILE A 195 2.13 13.00 3.94
C ILE A 195 1.75 11.61 3.46
N GLU A 196 0.46 11.35 3.38
CA GLU A 196 -0.14 10.26 2.63
C GLU A 196 -0.59 10.80 1.27
N TYR A 197 -0.24 10.09 0.19
CA TYR A 197 -0.40 10.61 -1.18
C TYR A 197 -1.70 10.19 -1.86
N GLN A 198 -2.56 9.46 -1.17
CA GLN A 198 -3.87 9.11 -1.67
C GLN A 198 -4.77 10.37 -1.71
N THR A 199 -5.68 10.38 -2.65
CA THR A 199 -6.49 11.58 -2.93
C THR A 199 -7.36 12.01 -1.76
N ASP A 200 -7.93 11.08 -1.06
CA ASP A 200 -8.84 11.30 0.07
C ASP A 200 -8.09 11.76 1.33
N GLU A 201 -6.94 11.17 1.63
CA GLU A 201 -6.08 11.62 2.72
C GLU A 201 -5.55 13.02 2.46
N LEU A 202 -5.22 13.34 1.21
CA LEU A 202 -4.86 14.71 0.85
C LEU A 202 -6.03 15.69 1.01
N TYR A 203 -7.26 15.29 0.71
CA TYR A 203 -8.45 16.12 0.98
C TYR A 203 -8.72 16.27 2.47
N ARG A 204 -8.49 15.26 3.29
CA ARG A 204 -8.51 15.38 4.75
C ARG A 204 -7.50 16.43 5.23
N ASP A 205 -6.26 16.33 4.74
CA ASP A 205 -5.18 17.23 5.10
C ASP A 205 -5.44 18.67 4.63
N ILE A 206 -6.04 18.86 3.45
CA ILE A 206 -6.48 20.17 2.94
C ILE A 206 -7.50 20.78 3.90
N ARG A 207 -8.54 20.02 4.32
CA ARG A 207 -9.58 20.54 5.23
C ARG A 207 -9.01 20.94 6.60
N LEU A 208 -8.06 20.16 7.10
CA LEU A 208 -7.36 20.49 8.35
C LEU A 208 -6.49 21.75 8.19
N LEU A 209 -5.83 21.95 7.03
CA LEU A 209 -5.02 23.14 6.74
C LEU A 209 -5.87 24.40 6.48
N GLU A 210 -7.10 24.25 6.00
CA GLU A 210 -8.06 25.33 5.79
C GLU A 210 -8.75 25.77 7.09
N ASN A 211 -8.50 25.05 8.21
CA ASN A 211 -9.03 25.44 9.50
C ASN A 211 -8.41 26.77 9.95
N GLU A 212 -9.26 27.73 10.27
CA GLU A 212 -8.88 29.11 10.66
C GLU A 212 -8.42 29.25 12.11
N ASP A 213 -8.47 28.19 12.92
CA ASP A 213 -8.05 28.23 14.32
C ASP A 213 -6.51 28.30 14.42
N HIS A 214 -5.99 29.49 14.70
CA HIS A 214 -4.55 29.74 14.82
C HIS A 214 -3.85 28.94 15.94
N ARG A 215 -4.62 28.36 16.86
CA ARG A 215 -4.09 27.48 17.91
C ARG A 215 -3.70 26.10 17.36
N LEU A 216 -4.18 25.72 16.17
CA LEU A 216 -3.86 24.45 15.52
C LEU A 216 -2.91 24.70 14.33
N GLN A 217 -1.62 24.39 14.51
CA GLN A 217 -0.59 24.56 13.49
C GLN A 217 -0.17 23.19 12.94
N LEU A 218 -0.49 22.91 11.67
CA LEU A 218 -0.17 21.61 11.04
C LEU A 218 1.08 21.72 10.17
N LYS A 219 1.95 20.73 10.27
CA LYS A 219 3.18 20.61 9.50
C LYS A 219 3.29 19.22 8.90
N TYR A 220 3.21 19.13 7.59
CA TYR A 220 3.29 17.88 6.85
C TYR A 220 4.64 17.70 6.18
N TYR A 221 5.20 16.50 6.24
CA TYR A 221 6.54 16.18 5.72
C TYR A 221 6.47 15.04 4.73
N HIS A 222 7.32 15.10 3.69
CA HIS A 222 7.54 13.96 2.80
C HIS A 222 8.38 12.91 3.52
N ASP A 223 7.87 11.69 3.59
CA ASP A 223 8.53 10.59 4.30
C ASP A 223 8.44 9.26 3.56
N SER A 224 7.26 8.94 3.03
CA SER A 224 6.97 7.60 2.52
C SER A 224 7.51 7.30 1.12
N CYS A 225 8.10 8.29 0.43
CA CYS A 225 8.86 8.14 -0.81
C CYS A 225 10.33 8.43 -0.56
N ILE A 226 11.21 7.83 -1.37
CA ILE A 226 12.64 8.15 -1.39
C ILE A 226 12.85 9.54 -1.98
N VAL A 227 12.16 9.82 -3.08
CA VAL A 227 12.11 11.14 -3.70
C VAL A 227 10.67 11.64 -3.67
N ALA A 228 10.46 12.82 -3.11
CA ALA A 228 9.12 13.39 -3.00
C ALA A 228 8.46 13.60 -4.37
N PRO A 229 7.14 13.38 -4.51
CA PRO A 229 6.39 13.74 -5.71
C PRO A 229 6.59 15.21 -6.08
N GLY A 230 6.69 15.50 -7.37
CA GLY A 230 6.96 16.85 -7.89
C GLY A 230 8.44 17.15 -8.14
N LEU A 231 9.38 16.45 -7.50
CA LEU A 231 10.83 16.69 -7.68
C LEU A 231 11.41 16.05 -8.95
N ILE A 232 10.72 15.08 -9.54
CA ILE A 232 11.14 14.42 -10.79
C ILE A 232 10.20 14.79 -11.91
N THR A 233 10.67 15.67 -12.78
CA THR A 233 9.96 16.13 -13.97
C THR A 233 10.81 15.97 -15.22
N THR A 234 10.17 16.01 -16.39
CA THR A 234 10.87 16.11 -17.66
C THR A 234 11.60 17.46 -17.76
N ASP A 235 12.50 17.61 -18.74
CA ASP A 235 13.20 18.88 -18.97
C ASP A 235 12.25 20.04 -19.36
N ARG A 236 11.01 19.71 -19.77
CA ARG A 236 9.92 20.68 -20.02
C ARG A 236 9.04 20.95 -18.78
N GLY A 237 9.39 20.42 -17.62
CA GLY A 237 8.60 20.58 -16.37
C GLY A 237 7.30 19.75 -16.34
N THR A 238 7.12 18.77 -17.23
CA THR A 238 5.95 17.89 -17.23
C THR A 238 6.21 16.61 -16.43
N ASN A 239 5.14 15.94 -16.01
CA ASN A 239 5.24 14.70 -15.27
C ASN A 239 5.50 13.49 -16.17
N TYR A 240 6.26 12.53 -15.68
CA TYR A 240 6.47 11.27 -16.38
C TYR A 240 5.29 10.31 -16.17
N SER A 241 4.83 9.71 -17.27
CA SER A 241 3.85 8.60 -17.26
C SER A 241 4.45 7.25 -17.63
N VAL A 242 5.77 7.21 -17.92
CA VAL A 242 6.52 5.99 -18.26
C VAL A 242 7.65 5.79 -17.27
N PHE A 243 7.74 4.60 -16.70
CA PHE A 243 8.69 4.28 -15.63
C PHE A 243 10.16 4.41 -16.06
N THR A 244 10.52 3.88 -17.23
CA THR A 244 11.93 3.82 -17.64
C THR A 244 12.61 5.20 -17.69
N PRO A 245 12.07 6.24 -18.36
CA PRO A 245 12.65 7.58 -18.34
C PRO A 245 12.57 8.23 -16.96
N TRP A 246 11.49 8.01 -16.19
CA TRP A 246 11.37 8.48 -14.83
C TRP A 246 12.45 7.86 -13.93
N TYR A 247 12.68 6.56 -14.01
CA TYR A 247 13.68 5.85 -13.22
C TYR A 247 15.10 6.35 -13.50
N LYS A 248 15.43 6.68 -14.77
CA LYS A 248 16.72 7.30 -15.11
C LYS A 248 16.92 8.62 -14.36
N LYS A 249 15.92 9.50 -14.31
CA LYS A 249 15.98 10.77 -13.56
C LYS A 249 16.01 10.53 -12.06
N TRP A 250 15.24 9.56 -11.55
CA TRP A 250 15.24 9.16 -10.15
C TRP A 250 16.64 8.68 -9.71
N VAL A 251 17.30 7.84 -10.49
CA VAL A 251 18.67 7.38 -10.22
C VAL A 251 19.67 8.54 -10.21
N LEU A 252 19.58 9.45 -11.17
CA LEU A 252 20.42 10.65 -11.19
C LEU A 252 20.20 11.50 -9.94
N TYR A 253 18.94 11.71 -9.56
CA TYR A 253 18.59 12.44 -8.36
C TYR A 253 19.19 11.80 -7.10
N VAL A 254 18.98 10.51 -6.90
CA VAL A 254 19.50 9.76 -5.75
C VAL A 254 21.02 9.74 -5.71
N ASN A 255 21.71 9.52 -6.83
CA ASN A 255 23.16 9.53 -6.89
C ASN A 255 23.77 10.92 -6.64
N ASN A 256 23.13 11.99 -7.12
CA ASN A 256 23.61 13.37 -6.92
C ASN A 256 23.37 13.84 -5.50
N TYR A 257 22.26 13.46 -4.89
CA TYR A 257 21.92 13.79 -3.51
C TYR A 257 22.94 13.23 -2.51
N LYS A 258 23.58 12.10 -2.81
CA LYS A 258 24.63 11.51 -1.97
C LYS A 258 25.94 12.28 -1.96
N LYS A 259 26.20 13.09 -2.98
CA LYS A 259 27.37 13.96 -3.05
C LYS A 259 27.20 15.26 -2.26
N SER A 260 25.97 15.65 -2.00
CA SER A 260 25.61 16.77 -1.13
C SER A 260 25.15 16.22 0.22
N THR A 261 25.45 16.88 1.31
CA THR A 261 25.10 16.55 2.71
C THR A 261 23.58 16.54 3.01
N SER A 262 22.74 16.19 2.05
CA SER A 262 21.30 16.38 2.10
C SER A 262 20.49 15.16 2.57
N GLU A 263 19.27 15.42 2.97
CA GLU A 263 18.32 14.63 3.77
C GLU A 263 18.07 13.15 3.38
N ILE A 264 18.30 12.72 2.14
CA ILE A 264 18.12 11.31 1.74
C ILE A 264 19.14 10.35 2.36
N CYS A 265 20.32 10.87 2.75
CA CYS A 265 21.39 10.08 3.33
C CYS A 265 21.43 10.15 4.86
N HIS A 266 20.75 11.11 5.45
CA HIS A 266 20.66 11.23 6.90
C HIS A 266 19.42 10.47 7.38
N LEU A 267 19.66 9.35 8.03
CA LEU A 267 18.62 8.62 8.74
C LEU A 267 18.27 9.42 9.99
N HIS A 268 16.99 9.66 10.18
CA HIS A 268 16.48 10.41 11.32
C HIS A 268 16.39 9.49 12.55
N ILE A 269 17.35 9.62 13.45
CA ILE A 269 17.39 8.88 14.71
C ILE A 269 16.94 9.82 15.82
N ILE A 270 16.13 9.32 16.73
CA ILE A 270 15.61 10.05 17.88
C ILE A 270 16.27 9.47 19.12
N GLU A 271 16.95 10.33 19.86
CA GLU A 271 17.50 10.01 21.16
C GLU A 271 16.42 10.12 22.25
N PRO A 272 16.52 9.34 23.33
CA PRO A 272 15.61 9.47 24.47
C PRO A 272 15.55 10.91 24.98
N LEU A 273 14.35 11.41 25.17
CA LEU A 273 14.16 12.77 25.66
C LEU A 273 14.58 12.84 27.12
N LYS A 274 15.41 13.80 27.48
CA LYS A 274 15.72 14.17 28.87
C LYS A 274 14.48 14.85 29.46
N TYR A 275 13.47 14.05 29.72
CA TYR A 275 12.17 14.48 30.21
C TYR A 275 12.02 14.06 31.66
N ASN A 276 11.75 15.02 32.54
CA ASN A 276 11.61 14.72 33.97
C ASN A 276 10.19 14.26 34.36
N GLU A 277 9.24 14.22 33.43
CA GLU A 277 7.89 13.74 33.70
C GLU A 277 7.79 12.24 33.39
N THR A 278 7.63 11.44 34.40
CA THR A 278 7.20 10.04 34.26
C THR A 278 5.71 10.02 33.95
N PHE A 279 5.30 9.17 33.03
CA PHE A 279 3.89 8.88 32.80
C PHE A 279 3.65 7.37 32.93
N GLU A 280 2.47 7.02 33.40
CA GLU A 280 2.05 5.63 33.46
C GLU A 280 1.65 5.15 32.06
N LEU A 281 2.28 4.06 31.62
CA LEU A 281 1.93 3.43 30.34
C LEU A 281 0.57 2.74 30.48
N LYS A 282 -0.45 3.33 29.88
CA LYS A 282 -1.79 2.71 29.85
C LYS A 282 -1.79 1.49 28.94
N PRO A 283 -2.48 0.40 29.32
CA PRO A 283 -2.62 -0.76 28.43
C PRO A 283 -3.25 -0.38 27.10
N PHE A 284 -2.82 -1.03 26.03
CA PHE A 284 -3.46 -0.89 24.71
C PHE A 284 -4.84 -1.56 24.75
N GLN A 285 -5.92 -0.79 24.60
CA GLN A 285 -7.29 -1.26 24.86
C GLN A 285 -8.16 -1.47 23.61
N TYR A 286 -7.69 -1.11 22.42
CA TYR A 286 -8.51 -1.25 21.21
C TYR A 286 -8.50 -2.69 20.68
N SER A 287 -9.68 -3.19 20.29
CA SER A 287 -9.88 -4.48 19.62
C SER A 287 -10.59 -4.30 18.30
N LEU A 288 -10.11 -4.97 17.26
CA LEU A 288 -10.74 -4.94 15.94
C LEU A 288 -12.13 -5.57 15.98
N PRO A 289 -13.17 -4.93 15.39
CA PRO A 289 -14.47 -5.53 15.18
C PRO A 289 -14.43 -6.85 14.39
N ASP A 290 -15.30 -7.79 14.73
CA ASP A 290 -15.38 -9.12 14.11
C ASP A 290 -15.58 -9.08 12.59
N GLU A 291 -16.24 -8.06 12.07
CA GLU A 291 -16.44 -7.88 10.63
C GLU A 291 -15.15 -7.79 9.83
N PHE A 292 -14.08 -7.24 10.39
CA PHE A 292 -12.76 -7.22 9.75
C PHE A 292 -12.06 -8.57 9.82
N LEU A 293 -12.43 -9.41 10.78
CA LEU A 293 -11.80 -10.72 11.02
C LEU A 293 -12.46 -11.86 10.25
N GLN A 294 -13.65 -11.66 9.70
CA GLN A 294 -14.45 -12.71 9.02
C GLN A 294 -13.74 -13.39 7.85
N TYR A 295 -12.80 -12.69 7.18
CA TYR A 295 -12.05 -13.22 6.05
C TYR A 295 -10.73 -13.87 6.44
N ILE A 296 -10.39 -13.87 7.72
CA ILE A 296 -9.16 -14.46 8.23
C ILE A 296 -9.42 -15.94 8.55
N PRO A 297 -8.69 -16.84 7.89
CA PRO A 297 -8.83 -18.26 8.22
C PRO A 297 -8.46 -18.50 9.69
N LYS A 298 -9.27 -19.27 10.40
CA LYS A 298 -8.93 -19.80 11.73
C LYS A 298 -7.85 -20.88 11.61
N SER A 299 -6.79 -20.60 10.85
CA SER A 299 -5.71 -21.52 10.52
C SER A 299 -4.48 -21.25 11.39
N LYS A 300 -3.54 -22.15 11.38
CA LYS A 300 -2.25 -22.02 12.09
C LYS A 300 -1.27 -21.02 11.45
N TRP A 301 -1.72 -20.21 10.46
CA TRP A 301 -0.85 -19.19 9.91
C TRP A 301 -0.75 -18.02 10.90
N CYS A 302 0.47 -17.65 11.25
CA CYS A 302 0.75 -16.55 12.15
C CYS A 302 1.10 -15.30 11.36
N LEU A 303 0.66 -14.15 11.85
CA LEU A 303 1.16 -12.86 11.38
C LEU A 303 2.68 -12.83 11.45
N PRO A 304 3.36 -12.16 10.50
CA PRO A 304 4.76 -11.80 10.68
C PRO A 304 4.96 -11.03 11.99
N ASP A 305 6.14 -11.14 12.59
CA ASP A 305 6.49 -10.31 13.73
C ASP A 305 6.30 -8.83 13.33
N VAL A 306 5.57 -8.09 14.14
CA VAL A 306 5.13 -6.72 13.87
C VAL A 306 6.16 -5.66 14.28
N SER A 307 7.25 -6.07 14.92
CA SER A 307 8.25 -5.16 15.47
C SER A 307 9.08 -4.46 14.39
N GLU A 308 9.64 -3.32 14.72
CA GLU A 308 10.56 -2.58 13.85
C GLU A 308 11.88 -3.35 13.69
N GLU A 309 12.33 -4.01 14.75
CA GLU A 309 13.50 -4.86 14.79
C GLU A 309 13.37 -6.04 13.83
N ALA A 310 12.21 -6.65 13.74
CA ALA A 310 11.94 -7.74 12.80
C ALA A 310 12.02 -7.26 11.34
N ALA A 311 11.56 -6.05 11.05
CA ALA A 311 11.71 -5.45 9.72
C ALA A 311 13.18 -5.21 9.37
N LEU A 312 13.97 -4.67 10.32
CA LEU A 312 15.41 -4.42 10.16
C LEU A 312 16.20 -5.72 10.00
N SER A 313 15.93 -6.72 10.84
CA SER A 313 16.55 -8.05 10.74
C SER A 313 16.26 -8.70 9.38
N ARG A 314 14.99 -8.64 8.92
CA ARG A 314 14.59 -9.16 7.62
C ARG A 314 15.30 -8.47 6.45
N LEU A 315 15.51 -7.15 6.52
CA LEU A 315 16.29 -6.41 5.51
C LEU A 315 17.74 -6.88 5.51
N LYS A 316 18.35 -6.98 6.68
CA LYS A 316 19.73 -7.44 6.84
C LYS A 316 19.93 -8.86 6.29
N ASP A 317 19.04 -9.77 6.66
CA ASP A 317 19.08 -11.18 6.19
C ASP A 317 18.90 -11.26 4.67
N PHE A 318 17.97 -10.48 4.11
CA PHE A 318 17.76 -10.45 2.66
C PHE A 318 18.99 -9.92 1.93
N LEU A 319 19.58 -8.82 2.37
CA LEU A 319 20.76 -8.24 1.73
C LEU A 319 21.99 -9.16 1.87
N GLY A 320 22.13 -9.86 3.00
CA GLY A 320 23.27 -10.75 3.27
C GLY A 320 23.18 -12.11 2.56
N THR A 321 21.98 -12.65 2.34
CA THR A 321 21.83 -14.04 1.88
C THR A 321 21.08 -14.22 0.57
N LYS A 322 20.09 -13.36 0.25
CA LYS A 322 19.17 -13.56 -0.88
C LYS A 322 19.32 -12.55 -2.01
N SER A 323 19.83 -11.35 -1.72
CA SER A 323 19.85 -10.25 -2.69
C SER A 323 20.65 -10.58 -3.96
N SER A 324 21.72 -11.38 -3.85
CA SER A 324 22.54 -11.83 -4.99
C SER A 324 21.77 -12.75 -5.97
N LYS A 325 20.79 -13.51 -5.48
CA LYS A 325 19.96 -14.43 -6.27
C LYS A 325 18.61 -13.85 -6.68
N TYR A 326 18.32 -12.61 -6.28
CA TYR A 326 17.00 -11.99 -6.41
C TYR A 326 16.44 -12.05 -7.84
N ASN A 327 17.28 -11.80 -8.86
CA ASN A 327 16.84 -11.83 -10.26
C ASN A 327 16.29 -13.18 -10.70
N ASN A 328 16.88 -14.25 -10.19
CA ASN A 328 16.53 -15.62 -10.58
C ASN A 328 15.36 -16.17 -9.77
N GLU A 329 15.21 -15.73 -8.52
CA GLU A 329 14.30 -16.34 -7.56
C GLU A 329 13.02 -15.54 -7.29
N LYS A 330 13.02 -14.20 -7.50
CA LYS A 330 11.88 -13.32 -7.12
C LYS A 330 10.55 -13.70 -7.77
N ASP A 331 10.60 -14.23 -8.98
CA ASP A 331 9.42 -14.62 -9.77
C ASP A 331 9.01 -16.09 -9.56
N MET A 332 9.88 -16.93 -8.98
CA MET A 332 9.58 -18.34 -8.73
C MET A 332 8.55 -18.48 -7.61
N LEU A 333 7.44 -19.18 -7.87
CA LEU A 333 6.29 -19.22 -6.97
C LEU A 333 6.53 -20.07 -5.73
N TYR A 334 7.37 -21.09 -5.85
CA TYR A 334 7.69 -22.07 -4.80
C TYR A 334 8.90 -21.66 -3.94
N LEU A 335 9.65 -20.64 -4.36
CA LEU A 335 10.80 -20.13 -3.62
C LEU A 335 10.42 -18.89 -2.78
N GLY A 336 11.07 -18.73 -1.65
CA GLY A 336 11.01 -17.50 -0.84
C GLY A 336 12.03 -16.45 -1.29
N GLY A 337 12.14 -16.20 -2.60
CA GLY A 337 13.18 -15.36 -3.23
C GLY A 337 12.99 -13.85 -3.08
N THR A 338 11.97 -13.40 -2.35
CA THR A 338 11.72 -11.97 -2.11
C THR A 338 12.16 -11.54 -0.70
N SER A 339 12.28 -10.24 -0.47
CA SER A 339 12.63 -9.70 0.85
C SER A 339 11.53 -9.91 1.90
N GLY A 340 10.27 -10.06 1.48
CA GLY A 340 9.11 -10.11 2.39
C GLY A 340 8.90 -8.83 3.21
N LEU A 341 9.40 -7.69 2.73
CA LEU A 341 9.31 -6.40 3.41
C LEU A 341 8.04 -5.61 3.12
N SER A 342 7.21 -6.07 2.17
CA SER A 342 6.09 -5.26 1.67
C SER A 342 5.09 -4.86 2.74
N VAL A 343 4.75 -5.73 3.69
CA VAL A 343 3.85 -5.39 4.80
C VAL A 343 4.46 -4.32 5.72
N TYR A 344 5.75 -4.41 6.00
CA TYR A 344 6.46 -3.43 6.84
C TYR A 344 6.56 -2.06 6.13
N VAL A 345 6.76 -2.06 4.81
CA VAL A 345 6.79 -0.83 4.01
C VAL A 345 5.40 -0.19 3.92
N THR A 346 4.35 -0.99 3.76
CA THR A 346 2.97 -0.49 3.63
C THR A 346 2.45 0.12 4.93
N THR A 347 2.79 -0.49 6.08
CA THR A 347 2.41 0.01 7.40
C THR A 347 3.41 1.00 7.99
N GLY A 348 4.50 1.25 7.27
CA GLY A 348 5.54 2.19 7.66
C GLY A 348 6.46 1.72 8.79
N ARG A 349 6.51 0.40 9.09
CA ARG A 349 7.44 -0.17 10.08
C ARG A 349 8.89 -0.14 9.64
N ILE A 350 9.16 0.15 8.36
CA ILE A 350 10.48 0.38 7.81
C ILE A 350 10.45 1.48 6.76
N SER A 351 11.44 2.37 6.78
CA SER A 351 11.58 3.43 5.79
C SER A 351 12.10 2.90 4.47
N THR A 352 11.52 3.36 3.34
CA THR A 352 12.05 3.06 2.01
C THR A 352 13.41 3.70 1.76
N ARG A 353 13.71 4.85 2.40
CA ARG A 353 15.05 5.47 2.34
C ARG A 353 16.10 4.57 2.98
N LEU A 354 15.79 3.99 4.15
CA LEU A 354 16.67 3.04 4.82
C LEU A 354 16.95 1.81 3.96
N ILE A 355 15.89 1.22 3.37
CA ILE A 355 16.02 0.07 2.47
C ILE A 355 16.97 0.38 1.31
N VAL A 356 16.75 1.51 0.64
CA VAL A 356 17.60 1.90 -0.50
C VAL A 356 19.00 2.28 -0.03
N ASN A 357 19.16 2.95 1.11
CA ASN A 357 20.45 3.29 1.66
C ASN A 357 21.32 2.05 1.94
N GLN A 358 20.77 1.06 2.64
CA GLN A 358 21.50 -0.19 2.93
C GLN A 358 21.77 -1.02 1.66
N ALA A 359 20.79 -1.15 0.77
CA ALA A 359 20.97 -1.84 -0.51
C ALA A 359 22.01 -1.14 -1.42
N PHE A 360 22.07 0.18 -1.36
CA PHE A 360 23.03 0.98 -2.11
C PHE A 360 24.47 0.76 -1.62
N GLN A 361 24.69 0.62 -0.32
CA GLN A 361 26.01 0.27 0.22
C GLN A 361 26.50 -1.07 -0.35
N SER A 362 25.60 -2.03 -0.52
CA SER A 362 25.88 -3.32 -1.16
C SER A 362 26.16 -3.22 -2.67
N CYS A 363 25.91 -2.08 -3.30
CA CYS A 363 26.17 -1.79 -4.71
C CYS A 363 27.38 -0.84 -4.91
N ASN A 364 28.38 -0.88 -4.03
CA ASN A 364 29.57 -0.02 -4.08
C ASN A 364 29.23 1.48 -4.15
N GLY A 365 28.13 1.88 -3.54
CA GLY A 365 27.76 3.30 -3.44
C GLY A 365 27.30 3.94 -4.75
N GLN A 366 26.86 3.17 -5.75
CA GLN A 366 26.32 3.71 -7.01
C GLN A 366 25.16 2.89 -7.55
N ILE A 367 24.05 3.55 -7.90
CA ILE A 367 22.95 2.94 -8.65
C ILE A 367 23.15 3.24 -10.14
N MET A 368 23.02 2.21 -10.96
CA MET A 368 23.13 2.32 -12.41
C MET A 368 21.75 2.46 -13.07
N SER A 369 21.54 3.46 -13.89
CA SER A 369 20.28 3.64 -14.62
C SER A 369 20.14 2.77 -15.86
N LYS A 370 21.26 2.34 -16.45
CA LYS A 370 21.27 1.38 -17.57
C LYS A 370 21.37 -0.03 -17.00
N ALA A 371 20.53 -0.92 -17.51
CA ALA A 371 20.76 -2.35 -17.42
C ALA A 371 22.01 -2.68 -18.22
N LEU A 372 23.20 -2.51 -17.64
CA LEU A 372 24.40 -3.12 -18.17
C LEU A 372 24.25 -4.63 -18.04
N LYS A 373 24.97 -5.40 -18.83
CA LYS A 373 24.93 -6.88 -18.85
C LYS A 373 25.14 -7.50 -17.45
N ASP A 374 25.75 -6.77 -16.52
CA ASP A 374 25.87 -7.09 -15.10
C ASP A 374 24.85 -6.31 -14.26
N ASN A 375 23.56 -6.59 -14.47
CA ASN A 375 22.53 -6.16 -13.53
C ASN A 375 22.76 -6.90 -12.21
N SER A 376 23.36 -6.25 -11.23
CA SER A 376 23.40 -6.84 -9.90
C SER A 376 21.96 -7.04 -9.42
N SER A 377 21.67 -8.18 -8.88
CA SER A 377 20.35 -8.54 -8.36
C SER A 377 19.84 -7.49 -7.34
N THR A 378 20.74 -6.92 -6.55
CA THR A 378 20.46 -5.86 -5.59
C THR A 378 19.99 -4.56 -6.26
N GLN A 379 20.53 -4.19 -7.43
CA GLN A 379 20.03 -3.03 -8.19
C GLN A 379 18.60 -3.24 -8.69
N ASN A 380 18.26 -4.46 -9.10
CA ASN A 380 16.88 -4.78 -9.45
C ASN A 380 15.95 -4.74 -8.23
N PHE A 381 16.43 -5.11 -7.05
CA PHE A 381 15.65 -4.91 -5.82
C PHE A 381 15.39 -3.41 -5.54
N ILE A 382 16.41 -2.56 -5.66
CA ILE A 382 16.24 -1.09 -5.57
C ILE A 382 15.23 -0.58 -6.61
N LYS A 383 15.27 -1.11 -7.82
CA LYS A 383 14.32 -0.76 -8.88
C LYS A 383 12.87 -1.12 -8.53
N GLU A 384 12.63 -2.24 -7.84
CA GLU A 384 11.28 -2.59 -7.36
C GLU A 384 10.80 -1.61 -6.27
N VAL A 385 11.70 -1.13 -5.39
CA VAL A 385 11.35 -0.07 -4.43
C VAL A 385 11.05 1.26 -5.14
N ALA A 386 11.80 1.58 -6.21
CA ALA A 386 11.54 2.76 -7.03
C ALA A 386 10.19 2.69 -7.78
N TRP A 387 9.70 1.49 -8.14
CA TRP A 387 8.35 1.33 -8.70
C TRP A 387 7.26 1.83 -7.74
N ARG A 388 7.42 1.62 -6.44
CA ARG A 388 6.50 2.13 -5.42
C ARG A 388 6.49 3.67 -5.40
N ASP A 389 7.67 4.31 -5.44
CA ASP A 389 7.77 5.77 -5.56
C ASP A 389 7.06 6.26 -6.83
N PHE A 390 7.34 5.60 -7.97
CA PHE A 390 6.74 5.95 -9.25
C PHE A 390 5.21 5.93 -9.20
N TYR A 391 4.59 4.88 -8.67
CA TYR A 391 3.14 4.80 -8.55
C TYR A 391 2.56 5.89 -7.64
N ARG A 392 3.26 6.28 -6.58
CA ARG A 392 2.86 7.41 -5.73
C ARG A 392 2.99 8.75 -6.44
N HIS A 393 4.07 8.98 -7.18
CA HIS A 393 4.20 10.16 -8.06
C HIS A 393 3.05 10.21 -9.07
N CYS A 394 2.72 9.08 -9.68
CA CYS A 394 1.63 9.00 -10.63
C CYS A 394 0.27 9.30 -9.99
N MET A 395 0.00 8.80 -8.79
CA MET A 395 -1.24 9.09 -8.07
C MET A 395 -1.38 10.58 -7.71
N CYS A 396 -0.29 11.23 -7.29
CA CYS A 396 -0.28 12.68 -7.07
C CYS A 396 -0.52 13.46 -8.37
N ASN A 397 0.04 12.99 -9.48
CA ASN A 397 -0.02 13.67 -10.77
C ASN A 397 -1.35 13.47 -11.50
N TRP A 398 -1.99 12.33 -11.31
CA TRP A 398 -3.27 11.92 -11.89
C TRP A 398 -4.21 11.36 -10.81
N PRO A 399 -4.74 12.22 -9.91
CA PRO A 399 -5.50 11.80 -8.73
C PRO A 399 -6.71 10.93 -9.06
N TYR A 400 -7.30 11.11 -10.24
CA TYR A 400 -8.46 10.35 -10.70
C TYR A 400 -8.19 8.84 -10.81
N THR A 401 -6.92 8.42 -10.88
CA THR A 401 -6.57 6.99 -10.93
C THR A 401 -6.92 6.28 -9.62
N SER A 402 -6.86 6.97 -8.47
CA SER A 402 -7.34 6.45 -7.18
C SER A 402 -8.86 6.56 -7.01
N MET A 403 -9.54 7.26 -7.94
CA MET A 403 -10.99 7.52 -7.90
C MET A 403 -11.75 6.59 -8.88
N GLY A 404 -11.26 5.39 -9.11
CA GLY A 404 -11.88 4.38 -9.97
C GLY A 404 -11.79 4.64 -11.47
N MET A 405 -10.95 5.60 -11.92
CA MET A 405 -10.74 5.88 -13.34
C MET A 405 -9.44 5.27 -13.86
N PRO A 406 -9.44 4.69 -15.07
CA PRO A 406 -8.20 4.28 -15.72
C PRO A 406 -7.36 5.52 -16.07
N TYR A 407 -6.04 5.38 -16.08
CA TYR A 407 -5.17 6.44 -16.61
C TYR A 407 -5.44 6.70 -18.10
N ARG A 408 -5.59 5.63 -18.86
CA ARG A 408 -5.99 5.66 -20.27
C ARG A 408 -7.51 5.76 -20.36
N LEU A 409 -8.03 6.98 -20.51
CA LEU A 409 -9.48 7.24 -20.53
C LEU A 409 -10.20 6.63 -21.76
N ASP A 410 -9.47 6.31 -22.85
CA ASP A 410 -9.98 5.55 -23.99
C ASP A 410 -10.43 4.14 -23.58
N THR A 411 -9.76 3.54 -22.60
CA THR A 411 -10.11 2.20 -22.11
C THR A 411 -11.42 2.10 -21.30
N LEU A 412 -12.07 3.23 -21.04
CA LEU A 412 -13.43 3.25 -20.47
C LEU A 412 -14.47 2.61 -21.41
N ASP A 413 -14.17 2.55 -22.70
CA ASP A 413 -15.08 2.03 -23.73
C ASP A 413 -14.95 0.50 -23.90
N ILE A 414 -14.04 -0.15 -23.17
CA ILE A 414 -13.90 -1.62 -23.15
C ILE A 414 -15.21 -2.25 -22.67
N LYS A 415 -15.74 -3.18 -23.47
CA LYS A 415 -16.95 -3.93 -23.15
C LYS A 415 -16.60 -5.14 -22.27
N TRP A 416 -16.57 -4.90 -20.97
CA TRP A 416 -16.37 -5.96 -19.99
C TRP A 416 -17.58 -6.90 -19.94
N GLU A 417 -17.36 -8.21 -19.87
CA GLU A 417 -18.44 -9.20 -19.72
C GLU A 417 -18.97 -9.27 -18.29
N ASN A 418 -18.09 -9.03 -17.33
CA ASN A 418 -18.42 -8.96 -15.90
C ASN A 418 -19.29 -10.11 -15.39
N ASN A 419 -18.96 -11.34 -15.80
CA ASN A 419 -19.68 -12.54 -15.36
C ASN A 419 -19.45 -12.80 -13.86
N PRO A 420 -20.47 -12.71 -12.99
CA PRO A 420 -20.29 -12.83 -11.55
C PRO A 420 -19.90 -14.25 -11.11
N VAL A 421 -20.38 -15.29 -11.80
CA VAL A 421 -20.04 -16.68 -11.50
C VAL A 421 -18.56 -16.96 -11.83
N ALA A 422 -18.06 -16.41 -12.94
CA ALA A 422 -16.66 -16.52 -13.30
C ALA A 422 -15.76 -15.74 -12.32
N PHE A 423 -16.23 -14.58 -11.85
CA PHE A 423 -15.53 -13.81 -10.82
C PHE A 423 -15.46 -14.56 -9.49
N GLU A 424 -16.57 -15.13 -9.02
CA GLU A 424 -16.60 -15.95 -7.81
C GLU A 424 -15.59 -17.11 -7.88
N LYS A 425 -15.58 -17.84 -8.99
CA LYS A 425 -14.65 -18.93 -9.20
C LYS A 425 -13.19 -18.47 -9.21
N TRP A 426 -12.92 -17.28 -9.78
CA TRP A 426 -11.60 -16.67 -9.70
C TRP A 426 -11.26 -16.30 -8.26
N CYS A 427 -12.14 -15.64 -7.53
CA CYS A 427 -11.95 -15.27 -6.13
C CYS A 427 -11.61 -16.47 -5.24
N THR A 428 -12.29 -17.60 -5.45
CA THR A 428 -12.20 -18.82 -4.62
C THR A 428 -11.14 -19.81 -5.11
N GLY A 429 -10.44 -19.53 -6.23
CA GLY A 429 -9.45 -20.44 -6.82
C GLY A 429 -10.06 -21.73 -7.35
N ASN A 430 -11.15 -21.60 -8.12
CA ASN A 430 -11.91 -22.68 -8.74
C ASN A 430 -12.14 -22.44 -10.24
N THR A 431 -11.19 -21.78 -10.91
CA THR A 431 -11.28 -21.49 -12.35
C THR A 431 -11.01 -22.68 -13.25
N GLY A 432 -10.45 -23.75 -12.70
CA GLY A 432 -9.95 -24.89 -13.45
C GLY A 432 -8.62 -24.64 -14.17
N ILE A 433 -7.97 -23.51 -13.90
CA ILE A 433 -6.60 -23.18 -14.36
C ILE A 433 -5.64 -23.29 -13.16
N PRO A 434 -4.83 -24.36 -13.08
CA PRO A 434 -4.13 -24.74 -11.86
C PRO A 434 -3.27 -23.64 -11.22
N ILE A 435 -2.51 -22.89 -12.03
CA ILE A 435 -1.66 -21.81 -11.51
C ILE A 435 -2.48 -20.64 -10.95
N VAL A 436 -3.60 -20.28 -11.58
CA VAL A 436 -4.49 -19.23 -11.11
C VAL A 436 -5.14 -19.65 -9.80
N ASP A 437 -5.66 -20.88 -9.76
CA ASP A 437 -6.34 -21.42 -8.58
C ASP A 437 -5.40 -21.53 -7.38
N ALA A 438 -4.17 -22.02 -7.60
CA ALA A 438 -3.15 -22.09 -6.57
C ALA A 438 -2.81 -20.72 -5.97
N ILE A 439 -2.66 -19.69 -6.82
CA ILE A 439 -2.36 -18.33 -6.39
C ILE A 439 -3.53 -17.74 -5.57
N MET A 440 -4.77 -17.89 -6.05
CA MET A 440 -5.93 -17.32 -5.37
C MET A 440 -6.21 -18.02 -4.03
N ARG A 441 -6.05 -19.33 -3.96
CA ARG A 441 -6.14 -20.09 -2.70
C ARG A 441 -5.06 -19.67 -1.69
N LYS A 442 -3.82 -19.46 -2.16
CA LYS A 442 -2.75 -18.90 -1.30
C LYS A 442 -3.12 -17.51 -0.78
N LEU A 443 -3.64 -16.63 -1.64
CA LEU A 443 -4.09 -15.30 -1.21
C LEU A 443 -5.10 -15.39 -0.08
N LEU A 444 -6.15 -16.18 -0.25
CA LEU A 444 -7.19 -16.35 0.76
C LEU A 444 -6.66 -16.93 2.08
N TYR A 445 -5.67 -17.80 2.01
CA TYR A 445 -5.14 -18.47 3.19
C TYR A 445 -4.09 -17.67 3.95
N THR A 446 -3.28 -16.87 3.26
CA THR A 446 -2.11 -16.20 3.84
C THR A 446 -2.21 -14.67 3.84
N GLY A 447 -3.14 -14.09 3.08
CA GLY A 447 -3.15 -12.65 2.83
C GLY A 447 -1.97 -12.16 1.98
N TYR A 448 -1.14 -13.07 1.42
CA TYR A 448 0.09 -12.67 0.72
C TYR A 448 0.38 -13.48 -0.53
N ILE A 449 0.66 -12.77 -1.62
CA ILE A 449 1.19 -13.32 -2.87
C ILE A 449 2.26 -12.39 -3.46
N ASN A 450 3.29 -12.96 -4.11
CA ASN A 450 4.36 -12.17 -4.73
C ASN A 450 3.88 -11.42 -6.00
N ASN A 451 4.70 -10.51 -6.51
CA ASN A 451 4.34 -9.68 -7.67
C ASN A 451 3.98 -10.52 -8.91
N ARG A 452 4.74 -11.58 -9.23
CA ARG A 452 4.44 -12.45 -10.38
C ARG A 452 3.07 -13.11 -10.28
N SER A 453 2.71 -13.57 -9.10
CA SER A 453 1.37 -14.10 -8.80
C SER A 453 0.28 -13.08 -9.08
N ARG A 454 0.46 -11.83 -8.61
CA ARG A 454 -0.51 -10.75 -8.87
C ARG A 454 -0.68 -10.49 -10.37
N MET A 455 0.40 -10.44 -11.13
CA MET A 455 0.36 -10.23 -12.58
C MET A 455 -0.37 -11.37 -13.32
N ILE A 456 -0.13 -12.63 -12.94
CA ILE A 456 -0.78 -13.79 -13.57
C ILE A 456 -2.29 -13.73 -13.37
N THR A 457 -2.75 -13.56 -12.14
CA THR A 457 -4.17 -13.56 -11.80
C THR A 457 -4.89 -12.31 -12.31
N ALA A 458 -4.24 -11.15 -12.31
CA ALA A 458 -4.79 -9.92 -12.87
C ALA A 458 -4.93 -9.97 -14.40
N SER A 459 -3.92 -10.53 -15.10
CA SER A 459 -4.01 -10.75 -16.54
C SER A 459 -5.11 -11.74 -16.89
N PHE A 460 -5.26 -12.83 -16.13
CA PHE A 460 -6.32 -13.81 -16.36
C PHE A 460 -7.70 -13.21 -16.16
N LEU A 461 -7.94 -12.47 -15.09
CA LEU A 461 -9.21 -11.82 -14.82
C LEU A 461 -9.59 -10.84 -15.93
N SER A 462 -8.71 -9.87 -16.22
CA SER A 462 -9.01 -8.76 -17.12
C SER A 462 -8.99 -9.14 -18.60
N LYS A 463 -8.19 -10.14 -18.99
CA LYS A 463 -8.03 -10.54 -20.39
C LYS A 463 -8.81 -11.82 -20.73
N ASN A 464 -8.57 -12.90 -20.00
CA ASN A 464 -9.22 -14.17 -20.33
C ASN A 464 -10.70 -14.22 -19.90
N LEU A 465 -11.04 -13.64 -18.75
CA LEU A 465 -12.42 -13.57 -18.27
C LEU A 465 -13.17 -12.30 -18.71
N LEU A 466 -12.49 -11.29 -19.26
CA LEU A 466 -13.05 -9.98 -19.58
C LEU A 466 -13.89 -9.38 -18.44
N ILE A 467 -13.37 -9.51 -17.21
CA ILE A 467 -13.97 -8.90 -16.03
C ILE A 467 -13.22 -7.59 -15.74
N ASP A 468 -13.96 -6.55 -15.42
CA ASP A 468 -13.44 -5.24 -15.10
C ASP A 468 -12.35 -5.35 -14.00
N TRP A 469 -11.18 -4.83 -14.30
CA TRP A 469 -10.01 -4.89 -13.43
C TRP A 469 -10.27 -4.32 -12.02
N ARG A 470 -11.22 -3.38 -11.89
CA ARG A 470 -11.61 -2.78 -10.62
C ARG A 470 -12.21 -3.79 -9.64
N TRP A 471 -12.86 -4.85 -10.13
CA TRP A 471 -13.37 -5.93 -9.28
C TRP A 471 -12.21 -6.68 -8.62
N GLY A 472 -11.18 -7.02 -9.40
CA GLY A 472 -10.00 -7.71 -8.88
C GLY A 472 -9.13 -6.82 -7.99
N GLU A 473 -9.02 -5.53 -8.33
CA GLU A 473 -8.30 -4.52 -7.54
C GLU A 473 -8.87 -4.46 -6.11
N ARG A 474 -10.18 -4.36 -5.97
CA ARG A 474 -10.89 -4.35 -4.68
C ARG A 474 -10.75 -5.67 -3.92
N TRP A 475 -10.87 -6.79 -4.64
CA TRP A 475 -10.65 -8.10 -4.03
C TRP A 475 -9.26 -8.21 -3.41
N PHE A 476 -8.25 -7.69 -4.08
CA PHE A 476 -6.89 -7.67 -3.55
C PHE A 476 -6.77 -6.77 -2.31
N MET A 477 -7.31 -5.57 -2.34
CA MET A 477 -7.30 -4.70 -1.15
C MET A 477 -7.92 -5.39 0.07
N LYS A 478 -9.04 -6.07 -0.12
CA LYS A 478 -9.78 -6.77 0.96
C LYS A 478 -9.03 -7.98 1.53
N HIS A 479 -8.03 -8.52 0.83
CA HIS A 479 -7.35 -9.76 1.25
C HIS A 479 -5.86 -9.61 1.49
N LEU A 480 -5.20 -8.59 0.92
CA LEU A 480 -3.75 -8.44 1.04
C LEU A 480 -3.34 -7.82 2.39
N ILE A 481 -2.41 -8.47 3.09
CA ILE A 481 -1.77 -7.92 4.29
C ILE A 481 -0.93 -6.69 3.96
N ASP A 482 -0.39 -6.61 2.76
CA ASP A 482 0.44 -5.52 2.25
C ASP A 482 -0.31 -4.62 1.24
N GLY A 483 -1.64 -4.51 1.39
CA GLY A 483 -2.47 -3.67 0.54
C GLY A 483 -2.04 -2.20 0.57
N ASP A 484 -1.47 -1.71 -0.55
CA ASP A 484 -1.09 -0.32 -0.81
C ASP A 484 -1.86 0.15 -2.04
N SER A 485 -2.70 1.17 -1.90
CA SER A 485 -3.61 1.60 -2.98
C SER A 485 -2.87 2.05 -4.24
N SER A 486 -1.74 2.76 -4.12
CA SER A 486 -0.98 3.24 -5.27
C SER A 486 -0.37 2.10 -6.07
N SER A 487 0.24 1.13 -5.38
CA SER A 487 0.84 -0.05 -6.00
C SER A 487 -0.22 -1.00 -6.56
N ASN A 488 -1.37 -1.14 -5.87
CA ASN A 488 -2.45 -2.01 -6.30
C ASN A 488 -3.13 -1.48 -7.57
N VAL A 489 -3.57 -0.21 -7.57
CA VAL A 489 -4.14 0.44 -8.75
C VAL A 489 -3.14 0.45 -9.92
N GLY A 490 -1.87 0.79 -9.65
CA GLY A 490 -0.81 0.79 -10.66
C GLY A 490 -0.59 -0.59 -11.27
N GLY A 491 -0.49 -1.63 -10.45
CA GLY A 491 -0.29 -3.01 -10.89
C GLY A 491 -1.48 -3.58 -11.68
N TRP A 492 -2.71 -3.31 -11.24
CA TRP A 492 -3.92 -3.69 -11.97
C TRP A 492 -4.03 -2.96 -13.30
N GLY A 493 -3.79 -1.64 -13.33
CA GLY A 493 -3.78 -0.85 -14.56
C GLY A 493 -2.71 -1.31 -15.54
N PHE A 494 -1.51 -1.70 -15.04
CA PHE A 494 -0.45 -2.29 -15.87
C PHE A 494 -0.91 -3.58 -16.53
N CYS A 495 -1.47 -4.53 -15.79
CA CYS A 495 -1.87 -5.85 -16.30
C CYS A 495 -3.10 -5.80 -17.22
N SER A 496 -4.06 -4.93 -16.92
CA SER A 496 -5.28 -4.74 -17.71
C SER A 496 -5.07 -3.85 -18.95
N SER A 497 -3.90 -3.25 -19.13
CA SER A 497 -3.59 -2.30 -20.22
C SER A 497 -4.38 -0.98 -20.15
N THR A 498 -4.86 -0.60 -18.97
CA THR A 498 -5.70 0.60 -18.73
C THR A 498 -4.97 1.68 -17.94
N GLY A 499 -3.83 1.34 -17.34
CA GLY A 499 -3.10 2.17 -16.38
C GLY A 499 -1.93 2.95 -16.96
N ILE A 500 -1.13 3.50 -16.05
CA ILE A 500 0.12 4.20 -16.33
C ILE A 500 1.19 3.17 -16.67
N ASP A 501 2.02 3.48 -17.67
CA ASP A 501 3.07 2.59 -18.20
C ASP A 501 2.57 1.18 -18.49
N ALA A 502 1.31 1.07 -18.90
CA ALA A 502 0.62 -0.20 -19.06
C ALA A 502 1.26 -1.06 -20.17
N GLN A 503 1.26 -2.37 -19.96
CA GLN A 503 1.65 -3.28 -21.04
C GLN A 503 0.72 -3.15 -22.25
N PRO A 504 1.21 -3.36 -23.48
CA PRO A 504 0.38 -3.31 -24.67
C PRO A 504 -0.82 -4.27 -24.57
N TYR A 505 -1.98 -3.87 -25.09
CA TYR A 505 -3.22 -4.65 -24.97
C TYR A 505 -3.11 -6.06 -25.57
N PHE A 506 -2.29 -6.24 -26.60
CA PHE A 506 -2.08 -7.52 -27.28
C PHE A 506 -1.20 -8.49 -26.46
N ARG A 507 -0.59 -8.05 -25.36
CA ARG A 507 0.17 -8.92 -24.45
C ARG A 507 -0.80 -9.58 -23.47
N VAL A 508 -1.28 -10.75 -23.85
CA VAL A 508 -2.09 -11.62 -22.99
C VAL A 508 -1.21 -12.77 -22.49
N PHE A 509 -1.18 -13.00 -21.18
CA PHE A 509 -0.38 -14.08 -20.61
C PHE A 509 -0.97 -15.44 -21.00
N ASN A 510 -0.10 -16.35 -21.44
CA ASN A 510 -0.45 -17.75 -21.59
C ASN A 510 -0.21 -18.46 -20.26
N MET A 511 -1.25 -18.98 -19.63
CA MET A 511 -1.21 -19.53 -18.28
C MET A 511 -0.32 -20.79 -18.19
N ASP A 512 -0.28 -21.63 -19.23
CA ASP A 512 0.57 -22.81 -19.29
C ASP A 512 2.06 -22.43 -19.37
N ILE A 513 2.39 -21.38 -20.16
CA ILE A 513 3.75 -20.86 -20.25
C ILE A 513 4.17 -20.23 -18.90
N GLN A 514 3.26 -19.52 -18.23
CA GLN A 514 3.55 -18.97 -16.90
C GLN A 514 3.81 -20.09 -15.89
N ALA A 515 3.00 -21.15 -15.88
CA ALA A 515 3.19 -22.31 -15.01
C ALA A 515 4.55 -23.00 -15.27
N LYS A 516 4.84 -23.33 -16.53
CA LYS A 516 6.11 -23.97 -16.92
C LYS A 516 7.33 -23.15 -16.53
N LYS A 517 7.22 -21.80 -16.60
CA LYS A 517 8.34 -20.90 -16.31
C LYS A 517 8.58 -20.67 -14.82
N TYR A 518 7.52 -20.52 -14.04
CA TYR A 518 7.61 -20.05 -12.64
C TYR A 518 7.29 -21.12 -11.60
N ASP A 519 6.77 -22.26 -12.02
CA ASP A 519 6.57 -23.46 -11.19
C ASP A 519 6.77 -24.75 -12.02
N PRO A 520 7.97 -24.97 -12.62
CA PRO A 520 8.21 -26.03 -13.61
C PRO A 520 7.96 -27.42 -13.09
N GLN A 521 8.10 -27.65 -11.79
CA GLN A 521 7.88 -28.95 -11.13
C GLN A 521 6.50 -29.06 -10.47
N MET A 522 5.63 -28.04 -10.68
CA MET A 522 4.32 -27.95 -10.05
C MET A 522 4.36 -28.05 -8.50
N ILE A 523 5.46 -27.63 -7.87
CA ILE A 523 5.61 -27.65 -6.41
C ILE A 523 4.57 -26.72 -5.76
N PHE A 524 4.48 -25.50 -6.26
CA PHE A 524 3.54 -24.50 -5.77
C PHE A 524 2.10 -24.90 -6.06
N VAL A 525 1.82 -25.33 -7.29
CA VAL A 525 0.47 -25.77 -7.68
C VAL A 525 0.02 -26.94 -6.81
N LYS A 526 0.83 -27.97 -6.63
CA LYS A 526 0.47 -29.12 -5.79
C LYS A 526 0.29 -28.75 -4.31
N GLN A 527 1.02 -27.75 -3.82
CA GLN A 527 0.86 -27.26 -2.44
C GLN A 527 -0.52 -26.64 -2.20
N TRP A 528 -1.04 -25.88 -3.16
CA TRP A 528 -2.27 -25.09 -3.01
C TRP A 528 -3.50 -25.70 -3.70
N VAL A 529 -3.28 -26.67 -4.58
CA VAL A 529 -4.30 -27.47 -5.27
C VAL A 529 -3.99 -28.94 -5.05
N PRO A 530 -4.15 -29.45 -3.82
CA PRO A 530 -3.73 -30.82 -3.46
C PRO A 530 -4.50 -31.89 -4.23
N GLU A 531 -5.68 -31.58 -4.79
CA GLU A 531 -6.43 -32.46 -5.67
C GLU A 531 -5.60 -32.97 -6.88
N LEU A 532 -4.62 -32.18 -7.30
CA LEU A 532 -3.75 -32.52 -8.44
C LEU A 532 -2.55 -33.41 -8.08
N ILE A 533 -2.36 -33.76 -6.80
CA ILE A 533 -1.22 -34.58 -6.36
C ILE A 533 -1.35 -36.04 -6.83
N SER A 534 -2.58 -36.57 -6.76
CA SER A 534 -2.87 -38.00 -7.01
C SER A 534 -3.14 -38.36 -8.47
N SER A 535 -3.16 -37.36 -9.36
CA SER A 535 -3.55 -37.56 -10.76
C SER A 535 -2.31 -37.66 -11.64
N GLU A 536 -1.87 -38.89 -11.90
CA GLU A 536 -0.92 -39.17 -12.97
C GLU A 536 -1.59 -38.90 -14.33
N ASN A 537 -1.33 -37.68 -14.87
CA ASN A 537 -1.73 -37.26 -16.22
C ASN A 537 -3.24 -37.17 -16.55
N LYS A 538 -4.16 -37.35 -15.58
CA LYS A 538 -5.60 -37.12 -15.78
C LYS A 538 -6.10 -36.09 -14.80
N ARG A 539 -7.00 -35.22 -15.29
CA ARG A 539 -7.67 -34.26 -14.41
C ARG A 539 -8.56 -35.01 -13.41
N PRO A 540 -8.41 -34.78 -12.09
CA PRO A 540 -9.28 -35.42 -11.10
C PRO A 540 -10.73 -34.95 -11.25
N GLU A 541 -11.69 -35.82 -10.95
CA GLU A 541 -13.11 -35.50 -11.02
C GLU A 541 -13.52 -34.36 -10.06
N ASN A 542 -12.83 -34.27 -8.92
CA ASN A 542 -13.06 -33.25 -7.91
C ASN A 542 -12.36 -31.92 -8.20
N TYR A 543 -11.64 -31.78 -9.34
CA TYR A 543 -11.07 -30.51 -9.77
C TYR A 543 -11.84 -29.93 -10.97
N PRO A 544 -12.28 -28.65 -10.91
CA PRO A 544 -13.21 -28.09 -11.90
C PRO A 544 -12.60 -28.04 -13.31
N LYS A 545 -13.46 -28.17 -14.31
CA LYS A 545 -13.08 -27.93 -15.72
C LYS A 545 -12.70 -26.45 -15.91
N PRO A 546 -11.80 -26.12 -16.87
CA PRO A 546 -11.45 -24.73 -17.18
C PRO A 546 -12.68 -23.90 -17.50
N LEU A 547 -12.77 -22.72 -16.91
CA LEU A 547 -13.85 -21.75 -17.18
C LEU A 547 -13.87 -21.28 -18.63
N VAL A 548 -12.70 -21.20 -19.25
CA VAL A 548 -12.51 -20.70 -20.61
C VAL A 548 -11.43 -21.52 -21.32
N ASP A 549 -11.57 -21.68 -22.63
CA ASP A 549 -10.47 -22.07 -23.49
C ASP A 549 -9.48 -20.91 -23.61
N LEU A 550 -8.21 -21.16 -23.32
CA LEU A 550 -7.18 -20.11 -23.25
C LEU A 550 -6.89 -19.45 -24.61
N LYS A 551 -6.98 -20.20 -25.72
CA LYS A 551 -6.76 -19.68 -27.06
C LYS A 551 -7.94 -18.80 -27.49
N HIS A 552 -9.13 -19.32 -27.38
CA HIS A 552 -10.36 -18.60 -27.75
C HIS A 552 -10.55 -17.33 -26.89
N SER A 553 -10.36 -17.42 -25.57
CA SER A 553 -10.47 -16.26 -24.68
C SER A 553 -9.42 -15.17 -24.99
N ARG A 554 -8.20 -15.57 -25.41
CA ARG A 554 -7.19 -14.61 -25.88
C ARG A 554 -7.64 -13.88 -27.15
N GLU A 555 -8.14 -14.60 -28.14
CA GLU A 555 -8.63 -14.03 -29.41
C GLU A 555 -9.78 -13.05 -29.15
N ARG A 556 -10.74 -13.44 -28.31
CA ARG A 556 -11.85 -12.58 -27.85
C ARG A 556 -11.33 -11.30 -27.17
N ALA A 557 -10.39 -11.42 -26.24
CA ALA A 557 -9.81 -10.26 -25.56
C ALA A 557 -9.15 -9.29 -26.56
N LEU A 558 -8.35 -9.81 -27.49
CA LEU A 558 -7.68 -8.98 -28.51
C LEU A 558 -8.69 -8.18 -29.34
N LYS A 559 -9.79 -8.80 -29.74
CA LYS A 559 -10.86 -8.13 -30.48
C LYS A 559 -11.51 -7.03 -29.65
N VAL A 560 -11.99 -7.35 -28.42
CA VAL A 560 -12.68 -6.39 -27.55
C VAL A 560 -11.81 -5.17 -27.22
N TYR A 561 -10.53 -5.39 -26.93
CA TYR A 561 -9.61 -4.29 -26.65
C TYR A 561 -9.29 -3.45 -27.88
N LYS A 562 -9.13 -4.08 -29.05
CA LYS A 562 -8.90 -3.38 -30.32
C LYS A 562 -10.10 -2.50 -30.71
N ASP A 563 -11.32 -3.00 -30.49
CA ASP A 563 -12.55 -2.28 -30.83
C ASP A 563 -12.80 -1.06 -29.92
N ALA A 564 -12.19 -1.03 -28.72
CA ALA A 564 -12.32 0.05 -27.73
C ALA A 564 -11.22 1.12 -27.79
N MET A 565 -10.05 0.80 -28.37
CA MET A 565 -8.85 1.65 -28.40
C MET A 565 -8.52 2.10 -29.81
#